data_93080f59b7ec6e119151212a453008f4
#
_entry.id   93080f59b7ec6e119151212a453008f4
#
_cell.length_a   1.000
_cell.length_b   1.000
_cell.length_c   1.000
_cell.angle_alpha   90.00
_cell.angle_beta   90.00
_cell.angle_gamma   90.00
#
_symmetry.space_group_name_H-M   'P 1'
#
loop_
_entity.id
_entity.type
_entity.pdbx_description
1 polymer ?
#
loop_
_entity_poly.entity_id
_entity_poly.type
_entity_poly.pdbx_seq_one_letter_code
_entity_poly.pdbx_strand_id
1 'polypeptide(L)'
;MGSQRIHLYGCAMLIVAVFCQRCHGSCPEKELEKREEEANVVLTGTVEEIMNMDPVHNTYSCKVRVWRYLKGKTTVNGEILLDGGNKVMIGGFGDPGICDNQVATGDTRIFFVNLAPEYMWPAHKNELMLNSSLMRITLRNLEDVEHCVDGKALS
;
A
#
# COMPACT_ATOMS: atom_id res chain seq x y z
N MET A 1 -21.15 -8.67 49.18
CA MET A 1 -21.80 -7.87 48.11
C MET A 1 -20.87 -6.91 47.41
N GLY A 2 -19.83 -6.38 48.02
CA GLY A 2 -18.81 -5.54 47.35
C GLY A 2 -17.95 -6.25 46.35
N SER A 3 -17.68 -7.55 46.53
CA SER A 3 -16.85 -8.33 45.62
C SER A 3 -17.49 -8.67 44.26
N GLN A 4 -18.83 -8.75 44.20
CA GLN A 4 -19.54 -9.02 42.96
C GLN A 4 -19.54 -7.82 42.00
N ARG A 5 -19.62 -6.61 42.55
CA ARG A 5 -19.57 -5.37 41.77
C ARG A 5 -18.17 -5.17 41.13
N ILE A 6 -17.13 -5.47 41.87
CA ILE A 6 -15.74 -5.37 41.38
C ILE A 6 -15.51 -6.37 40.25
N HIS A 7 -16.09 -7.57 40.32
CA HIS A 7 -15.99 -8.58 39.30
C HIS A 7 -16.68 -8.18 38.00
N LEU A 8 -17.83 -7.53 38.05
CA LEU A 8 -18.56 -7.04 36.90
C LEU A 8 -17.79 -5.91 36.18
N TYR A 9 -17.17 -5.01 36.92
CA TYR A 9 -16.35 -3.94 36.34
C TYR A 9 -15.09 -4.48 35.70
N GLY A 10 -14.47 -5.51 36.23
CA GLY A 10 -13.30 -6.15 35.66
C GLY A 10 -13.59 -6.83 34.30
N CYS A 11 -14.73 -7.53 34.20
CA CYS A 11 -15.15 -8.15 32.93
C CYS A 11 -15.51 -7.11 31.86
N ALA A 12 -16.18 -6.02 32.22
CA ALA A 12 -16.52 -4.96 31.29
C ALA A 12 -15.28 -4.26 30.75
N MET A 13 -14.28 -4.01 31.58
CA MET A 13 -13.00 -3.44 31.16
C MET A 13 -12.21 -4.35 30.22
N LEU A 14 -12.21 -5.66 30.46
CA LEU A 14 -11.58 -6.63 29.57
C LEU A 14 -12.22 -6.66 28.18
N ILE A 15 -13.55 -6.61 28.11
CA ILE A 15 -14.28 -6.60 26.84
C ILE A 15 -13.95 -5.32 26.04
N VAL A 16 -13.90 -4.17 26.70
CA VAL A 16 -13.53 -2.90 26.05
C VAL A 16 -12.10 -2.91 25.55
N ALA A 17 -11.16 -3.47 26.32
CA ALA A 17 -9.76 -3.58 25.91
C ALA A 17 -9.58 -4.50 24.68
N VAL A 18 -10.30 -5.63 24.63
CA VAL A 18 -10.29 -6.55 23.48
C VAL A 18 -10.90 -5.87 22.26
N PHE A 19 -11.94 -5.06 22.43
CA PHE A 19 -12.58 -4.32 21.34
C PHE A 19 -11.64 -3.24 20.78
N CYS A 20 -10.92 -2.51 21.64
CA CYS A 20 -9.93 -1.51 21.23
C CYS A 20 -8.74 -2.14 20.52
N GLN A 21 -8.27 -3.30 20.93
CA GLN A 21 -7.20 -4.03 20.25
C GLN A 21 -7.60 -4.44 18.83
N ARG A 22 -8.84 -4.84 18.62
CA ARG A 22 -9.36 -5.14 17.28
C ARG A 22 -9.48 -3.89 16.42
N CYS A 23 -9.78 -2.73 17.00
CA CYS A 23 -9.83 -1.47 16.27
C CYS A 23 -8.46 -0.97 15.83
N HIS A 24 -7.39 -1.28 16.57
CA HIS A 24 -6.04 -0.77 16.29
C HIS A 24 -5.13 -1.74 15.55
N GLY A 25 -5.43 -3.05 15.56
CA GLY A 25 -4.51 -4.06 15.08
C GLY A 25 -5.02 -4.96 13.97
N SER A 26 -6.26 -4.75 13.50
CA SER A 26 -6.92 -5.76 12.69
C SER A 26 -7.15 -5.35 11.23
N CYS A 27 -6.17 -4.75 10.58
CA CYS A 27 -6.22 -4.67 9.13
C CYS A 27 -5.70 -5.99 8.57
N PRO A 28 -6.58 -6.87 8.03
CA PRO A 28 -6.12 -8.14 7.49
C PRO A 28 -5.32 -7.90 6.22
N GLU A 29 -4.04 -8.13 6.30
CA GLU A 29 -3.13 -7.99 5.18
C GLU A 29 -3.04 -9.32 4.43
N LYS A 30 -3.05 -9.25 3.09
CA LYS A 30 -2.85 -10.42 2.23
C LYS A 30 -1.43 -10.93 2.37
N GLU A 31 -1.23 -12.23 2.15
CA GLU A 31 0.10 -12.81 2.07
C GLU A 31 0.90 -12.19 0.92
N LEU A 32 2.21 -12.14 1.09
CA LEU A 32 3.12 -11.51 0.13
C LEU A 32 3.01 -12.10 -1.27
N GLU A 33 2.90 -13.41 -1.39
CA GLU A 33 2.73 -14.08 -2.68
C GLU A 33 1.50 -13.59 -3.43
N LYS A 34 0.39 -13.42 -2.70
CA LYS A 34 -0.86 -12.95 -3.27
C LYS A 34 -0.79 -11.47 -3.67
N ARG A 35 -0.14 -10.67 -2.85
CA ARG A 35 0.09 -9.25 -3.14
C ARG A 35 0.91 -9.08 -4.41
N GLU A 36 1.97 -9.86 -4.55
CA GLU A 36 2.81 -9.87 -5.75
C GLU A 36 2.03 -10.37 -6.97
N GLU A 37 1.26 -11.44 -6.81
CA GLU A 37 0.46 -12.01 -7.91
C GLU A 37 -0.58 -11.02 -8.45
N GLU A 38 -1.28 -10.32 -7.57
CA GLU A 38 -2.33 -9.38 -7.95
C GLU A 38 -1.77 -8.04 -8.48
N ALA A 39 -0.52 -7.72 -8.22
CA ALA A 39 0.11 -6.49 -8.69
C ALA A 39 0.69 -6.67 -10.09
N ASN A 40 0.32 -5.80 -11.02
CA ASN A 40 0.94 -5.77 -12.35
C ASN A 40 2.37 -5.23 -12.30
N VAL A 41 2.63 -4.34 -11.36
CA VAL A 41 3.92 -3.68 -11.21
C VAL A 41 4.31 -3.68 -9.73
N VAL A 42 5.56 -4.02 -9.45
CA VAL A 42 6.17 -3.88 -8.14
C VAL A 42 7.44 -3.07 -8.30
N LEU A 43 7.55 -1.98 -7.58
CA LEU A 43 8.68 -1.08 -7.69
C LEU A 43 9.15 -0.57 -6.33
N THR A 44 10.40 -0.14 -6.29
CA THR A 44 10.94 0.64 -5.17
C THR A 44 11.03 2.09 -5.59
N GLY A 45 10.69 3.00 -4.70
CA GLY A 45 10.73 4.41 -5.03
C GLY A 45 10.62 5.30 -3.80
N THR A 46 10.91 6.58 -4.02
CA THR A 46 10.84 7.64 -3.01
C THR A 46 9.71 8.60 -3.36
N VAL A 47 8.87 8.89 -2.38
CA VAL A 47 7.80 9.87 -2.52
C VAL A 47 8.40 11.27 -2.60
N GLU A 48 8.20 11.95 -3.72
CA GLU A 48 8.69 13.31 -3.91
C GLU A 48 7.65 14.37 -3.59
N GLU A 49 6.38 14.10 -3.91
CA GLU A 49 5.32 15.08 -3.77
C GLU A 49 3.99 14.39 -3.52
N ILE A 50 3.20 14.94 -2.61
CA ILE A 50 1.82 14.51 -2.33
C ILE A 50 0.90 15.45 -3.10
N MET A 51 -0.03 14.89 -3.87
CA MET A 51 -0.86 15.62 -4.82
C MET A 51 -2.31 15.12 -4.78
N ASN A 52 -3.19 15.89 -5.41
CA ASN A 52 -4.57 15.49 -5.66
C ASN A 52 -5.32 15.03 -4.41
N MET A 53 -5.16 15.79 -3.32
CA MET A 53 -5.90 15.54 -2.08
C MET A 53 -7.40 15.59 -2.33
N ASP A 54 -8.08 14.51 -1.97
CA ASP A 54 -9.54 14.46 -1.95
C ASP A 54 -10.01 14.59 -0.50
N PRO A 55 -10.52 15.77 -0.08
CA PRO A 55 -10.94 15.97 1.31
C PRO A 55 -12.19 15.19 1.69
N VAL A 56 -12.99 14.76 0.71
CA VAL A 56 -14.21 13.98 0.97
C VAL A 56 -13.87 12.55 1.35
N HIS A 57 -12.93 11.92 0.63
CA HIS A 57 -12.53 10.53 0.84
C HIS A 57 -11.21 10.39 1.61
N ASN A 58 -10.52 11.49 1.89
CA ASN A 58 -9.19 11.51 2.51
C ASN A 58 -8.15 10.69 1.72
N THR A 59 -8.31 10.63 0.42
CA THR A 59 -7.37 9.95 -0.47
C THR A 59 -6.46 10.95 -1.18
N TYR A 60 -5.32 10.49 -1.63
CA TYR A 60 -4.37 11.33 -2.36
C TYR A 60 -3.50 10.49 -3.29
N SER A 61 -2.79 11.18 -4.16
CA SER A 61 -1.80 10.59 -5.06
C SER A 61 -0.42 11.11 -4.70
N CYS A 62 0.60 10.36 -5.08
CA CYS A 62 1.99 10.74 -4.89
C CYS A 62 2.78 10.67 -6.19
N LYS A 63 3.60 11.67 -6.44
CA LYS A 63 4.66 11.58 -7.43
C LYS A 63 5.81 10.81 -6.80
N VAL A 64 6.20 9.70 -7.40
CA VAL A 64 7.20 8.78 -6.88
C VAL A 64 8.35 8.66 -7.88
N ARG A 65 9.57 8.90 -7.39
CA ARG A 65 10.78 8.65 -8.18
C ARG A 65 11.13 7.18 -8.04
N VAL A 66 11.13 6.46 -9.16
CA VAL A 66 11.40 5.02 -9.21
C VAL A 66 12.89 4.78 -9.12
N TRP A 67 13.30 3.92 -8.22
CA TRP A 67 14.66 3.44 -8.12
C TRP A 67 14.86 2.15 -8.90
N ARG A 68 13.93 1.22 -8.78
CA ARG A 68 14.02 -0.10 -9.39
C ARG A 68 12.65 -0.71 -9.58
N TYR A 69 12.44 -1.35 -10.73
CA TYR A 69 11.28 -2.21 -10.95
C TYR A 69 11.63 -3.64 -10.57
N LEU A 70 10.89 -4.21 -9.63
CA LEU A 70 11.03 -5.61 -9.23
C LEU A 70 10.16 -6.52 -10.10
N LYS A 71 9.07 -5.97 -10.65
CA LYS A 71 8.14 -6.67 -11.54
C LYS A 71 7.46 -5.67 -12.46
N GLY A 72 7.19 -6.08 -13.70
CA GLY A 72 6.28 -5.38 -14.59
C GLY A 72 6.82 -4.10 -15.23
N LYS A 73 8.12 -3.94 -15.33
CA LYS A 73 8.73 -2.77 -15.99
C LYS A 73 8.13 -2.51 -17.38
N THR A 74 7.88 -3.56 -18.14
CA THR A 74 7.33 -3.46 -19.50
C THR A 74 5.88 -2.98 -19.55
N THR A 75 5.16 -3.08 -18.44
CA THR A 75 3.80 -2.55 -18.29
C THR A 75 3.79 -1.02 -18.21
N VAL A 76 4.87 -0.43 -17.71
CA VAL A 76 5.01 1.02 -17.53
C VAL A 76 5.58 1.62 -18.82
N ASN A 77 4.70 2.24 -19.59
CA ASN A 77 5.07 2.84 -20.88
C ASN A 77 5.32 4.35 -20.75
N GLY A 78 5.69 4.99 -21.86
CA GLY A 78 6.01 6.41 -21.91
C GLY A 78 4.87 7.37 -21.51
N GLU A 79 3.60 6.93 -21.62
CA GLU A 79 2.45 7.71 -21.20
C GLU A 79 2.31 7.78 -19.68
N ILE A 80 2.79 6.74 -18.98
CA ILE A 80 2.75 6.65 -17.51
C ILE A 80 3.94 7.39 -16.90
N LEU A 81 5.09 7.37 -17.57
CA LEU A 81 6.32 7.97 -17.06
C LEU A 81 6.28 9.49 -17.10
N LEU A 82 6.78 10.11 -16.05
CA LEU A 82 6.87 11.56 -15.87
C LEU A 82 8.32 12.02 -15.87
N ASP A 83 8.54 13.31 -16.14
CA ASP A 83 9.79 14.03 -15.87
C ASP A 83 11.08 13.30 -16.29
N GLY A 84 11.16 12.88 -17.52
CA GLY A 84 12.36 12.22 -18.03
C GLY A 84 12.41 10.70 -17.89
N GLY A 85 11.29 10.10 -17.45
CA GLY A 85 11.11 8.65 -17.50
C GLY A 85 11.46 7.89 -16.22
N ASN A 86 11.75 8.60 -15.10
CA ASN A 86 12.07 7.95 -13.83
C ASN A 86 11.04 8.20 -12.73
N LYS A 87 9.93 8.84 -13.04
CA LYS A 87 8.88 9.17 -12.08
C LYS A 87 7.53 8.65 -12.55
N VAL A 88 6.69 8.28 -11.60
CA VAL A 88 5.32 7.82 -11.84
C VAL A 88 4.38 8.47 -10.85
N MET A 89 3.10 8.56 -11.21
CA MET A 89 2.05 8.97 -10.29
C MET A 89 1.39 7.71 -9.74
N ILE A 90 1.31 7.61 -8.42
CA ILE A 90 0.62 6.50 -7.73
C ILE A 90 -0.52 7.08 -6.92
N GLY A 91 -1.75 6.61 -7.19
CA GLY A 91 -2.95 6.96 -6.44
C GLY A 91 -3.36 5.87 -5.45
N GLY A 92 -4.40 6.14 -4.68
CA GLY A 92 -4.97 5.18 -3.74
C GLY A 92 -4.43 5.29 -2.32
N PHE A 93 -3.57 6.25 -2.03
CA PHE A 93 -3.13 6.51 -0.67
C PHE A 93 -4.31 7.02 0.18
N GLY A 94 -4.37 6.59 1.43
CA GLY A 94 -5.46 6.96 2.33
C GLY A 94 -6.72 6.11 2.18
N ASP A 95 -6.77 5.19 1.22
CA ASP A 95 -7.92 4.30 1.02
C ASP A 95 -8.09 3.39 2.25
N PRO A 96 -9.25 3.43 2.92
CA PRO A 96 -9.49 2.60 4.10
C PRO A 96 -9.51 1.10 3.82
N GLY A 97 -9.68 0.69 2.55
CA GLY A 97 -9.61 -0.70 2.13
C GLY A 97 -8.20 -1.27 2.02
N ILE A 98 -7.19 -0.42 2.10
CA ILE A 98 -5.78 -0.83 1.98
C ILE A 98 -5.09 -0.60 3.32
N CYS A 99 -4.45 -1.65 3.86
CA CYS A 99 -3.67 -1.53 5.08
C CYS A 99 -2.42 -0.69 4.85
N ASP A 100 -1.95 0.00 5.89
CA ASP A 100 -0.65 0.69 5.94
C ASP A 100 -0.26 1.38 4.62
N ASN A 101 -1.05 2.37 4.25
CA ASN A 101 -0.92 3.05 2.95
C ASN A 101 -0.64 4.55 3.07
N GLN A 102 -0.20 5.02 4.22
CA GLN A 102 0.12 6.43 4.42
C GLN A 102 1.62 6.66 4.28
N VAL A 103 1.96 7.76 3.63
CA VAL A 103 3.36 8.15 3.40
C VAL A 103 3.56 9.64 3.62
N ALA A 104 4.80 10.00 3.86
CA ALA A 104 5.26 11.39 3.84
C ALA A 104 6.26 11.59 2.70
N THR A 105 6.44 12.84 2.30
CA THR A 105 7.48 13.21 1.34
C THR A 105 8.85 12.76 1.86
N GLY A 106 9.62 12.12 1.01
CA GLY A 106 10.93 11.56 1.35
C GLY A 106 10.90 10.09 1.75
N ASP A 107 9.72 9.51 1.98
CA ASP A 107 9.62 8.08 2.31
C ASP A 107 9.97 7.21 1.11
N THR A 108 10.78 6.18 1.35
CA THR A 108 11.13 5.17 0.35
C THR A 108 10.50 3.84 0.75
N ARG A 109 9.78 3.23 -0.20
CA ARG A 109 9.00 2.00 0.05
C ARG A 109 9.03 1.07 -1.15
N ILE A 110 8.58 -0.16 -0.93
CA ILE A 110 8.19 -1.07 -2.00
C ILE A 110 6.69 -0.86 -2.25
N PHE A 111 6.33 -0.61 -3.49
CA PHE A 111 4.94 -0.33 -3.91
C PHE A 111 4.42 -1.46 -4.78
N PHE A 112 3.24 -1.99 -4.42
CA PHE A 112 2.49 -2.96 -5.20
C PHE A 112 1.37 -2.23 -5.90
N VAL A 113 1.43 -2.09 -7.21
CA VAL A 113 0.53 -1.21 -7.96
C VAL A 113 0.00 -1.88 -9.22
N ASN A 114 -1.13 -1.37 -9.69
CA ASN A 114 -1.74 -1.74 -10.95
C ASN A 114 -2.01 -0.50 -11.79
N LEU A 115 -2.19 -0.69 -13.09
CA LEU A 115 -2.69 0.39 -13.94
C LEU A 115 -4.08 0.80 -13.47
N ALA A 116 -4.39 2.09 -13.51
CA ALA A 116 -5.71 2.58 -13.18
C ALA A 116 -6.73 1.99 -14.15
N PRO A 117 -7.81 1.36 -13.66
CA PRO A 117 -8.83 0.79 -14.52
C PRO A 117 -9.64 1.86 -15.25
N GLU A 118 -10.25 1.50 -16.37
CA GLU A 118 -10.98 2.45 -17.23
C GLU A 118 -12.07 3.24 -16.51
N TYR A 119 -12.73 2.64 -15.53
CA TYR A 119 -13.79 3.34 -14.79
C TYR A 119 -13.26 4.53 -13.97
N MET A 120 -11.95 4.61 -13.74
CA MET A 120 -11.30 5.73 -13.06
C MET A 120 -10.80 6.80 -14.03
N TRP A 121 -10.94 6.60 -15.33
CA TRP A 121 -10.59 7.57 -16.34
C TRP A 121 -11.68 8.65 -16.50
N PRO A 122 -11.33 9.85 -16.95
CA PRO A 122 -9.97 10.30 -17.34
C PRO A 122 -9.12 10.81 -16.18
N ALA A 123 -9.68 10.96 -14.97
CA ALA A 123 -8.97 11.56 -13.83
C ALA A 123 -7.67 10.85 -13.47
N HIS A 124 -7.66 9.51 -13.53
CA HIS A 124 -6.51 8.69 -13.17
C HIS A 124 -5.88 7.96 -14.36
N LYS A 125 -6.22 8.39 -15.58
CA LYS A 125 -5.59 7.84 -16.78
C LYS A 125 -4.08 8.06 -16.72
N ASN A 126 -3.31 7.04 -17.05
CA ASN A 126 -1.85 7.06 -17.01
C ASN A 126 -1.27 7.13 -15.59
N GLU A 127 -2.07 6.78 -14.58
CA GLU A 127 -1.61 6.63 -13.20
C GLU A 127 -1.56 5.17 -12.79
N LEU A 128 -0.73 4.88 -11.81
CA LEU A 128 -0.71 3.61 -11.13
C LEU A 128 -1.54 3.73 -9.86
N MET A 129 -2.18 2.63 -9.45
CA MET A 129 -3.01 2.61 -8.26
C MET A 129 -2.49 1.57 -7.26
N LEU A 130 -2.41 1.94 -5.98
CA LEU A 130 -2.02 1.00 -4.93
C LEU A 130 -2.97 -0.19 -4.91
N ASN A 131 -2.39 -1.37 -4.83
CA ASN A 131 -3.13 -2.63 -4.74
C ASN A 131 -3.13 -3.20 -3.32
N SER A 132 -2.07 -2.94 -2.57
CA SER A 132 -1.91 -3.42 -1.20
C SER A 132 -1.01 -2.49 -0.40
N SER A 133 -0.80 -2.81 0.88
CA SER A 133 0.00 -1.99 1.79
C SER A 133 1.43 -1.80 1.31
N LEU A 134 2.04 -0.75 1.78
CA LEU A 134 3.44 -0.41 1.49
C LEU A 134 4.36 -1.30 2.31
N MET A 135 5.50 -1.67 1.74
CA MET A 135 6.56 -2.39 2.47
C MET A 135 7.77 -1.49 2.67
N ARG A 136 8.37 -1.60 3.83
CA ARG A 136 9.63 -0.91 4.11
C ARG A 136 10.76 -1.53 3.31
N ILE A 137 11.75 -0.71 2.96
CA ILE A 137 12.96 -1.16 2.30
C ILE A 137 13.89 -1.74 3.36
N THR A 138 13.91 -3.06 3.43
CA THR A 138 14.88 -3.83 4.20
C THR A 138 15.47 -4.89 3.28
N LEU A 139 16.65 -5.36 3.59
CA LEU A 139 17.28 -6.41 2.80
C LEU A 139 16.38 -7.65 2.73
N ARG A 140 15.79 -8.04 3.86
CA ARG A 140 14.88 -9.18 3.94
C ARG A 140 13.63 -8.97 3.08
N ASN A 141 13.00 -7.79 3.16
CA ASN A 141 11.80 -7.51 2.37
C ASN A 141 12.09 -7.53 0.87
N LEU A 142 13.22 -6.97 0.45
CA LEU A 142 13.64 -7.02 -0.94
C LEU A 142 13.89 -8.45 -1.42
N GLU A 143 14.57 -9.26 -0.61
CA GLU A 143 14.81 -10.66 -0.93
C GLU A 143 13.50 -11.45 -1.03
N ASP A 144 12.58 -11.25 -0.09
CA ASP A 144 11.30 -11.95 -0.07
C ASP A 144 10.48 -11.61 -1.32
N VAL A 145 10.42 -10.33 -1.71
CA VAL A 145 9.70 -9.92 -2.93
C VAL A 145 10.37 -10.47 -4.19
N GLU A 146 11.68 -10.36 -4.29
CA GLU A 146 12.42 -10.90 -5.43
C GLU A 146 12.22 -12.41 -5.56
N HIS A 147 12.19 -13.12 -4.44
CA HIS A 147 11.94 -14.56 -4.43
C HIS A 147 10.55 -14.91 -4.96
N CYS A 148 9.52 -14.14 -4.58
CA CYS A 148 8.17 -14.32 -5.12
C CYS A 148 8.12 -14.10 -6.64
N VAL A 149 8.78 -13.07 -7.14
CA VAL A 149 8.82 -12.76 -8.57
C VAL A 149 9.60 -13.82 -9.34
N ASP A 150 10.79 -14.16 -8.89
CA ASP A 150 11.69 -15.11 -9.57
C ASP A 150 11.14 -16.54 -9.52
N GLY A 151 10.52 -16.92 -8.42
CA GLY A 151 9.90 -18.24 -8.29
C GLY A 151 8.81 -18.52 -9.32
N LYS A 152 8.11 -17.47 -9.77
CA LYS A 152 7.10 -17.58 -10.83
C LYS A 152 7.70 -17.59 -12.22
N ALA A 153 8.80 -16.91 -12.43
CA ALA A 153 9.50 -16.90 -13.70
C ALA A 153 10.12 -18.26 -14.05
N LEU A 154 10.41 -19.09 -13.03
CA LEU A 154 10.98 -20.44 -13.19
C LEU A 154 9.93 -21.53 -13.36
N SER A 155 8.68 -21.22 -13.10
CA SER A 155 7.55 -22.14 -13.28
C SER A 155 6.81 -21.85 -14.58
#